data_c0876c12936b0c2ec8f7965a458b1383
#
_entry.id   c0876c12936b0c2ec8f7965a458b1383
#
_cell.length_a   1.000
_cell.length_b   1.000
_cell.length_c   1.000
_cell.angle_alpha   90.00
_cell.angle_beta   90.00
_cell.angle_gamma   90.00
#
_symmetry.space_group_name_H-M   'P 1'
#
loop_
_entity.id
_entity.type
_entity.pdbx_description
1 polymer ?
#
loop_
_entity_poly.entity_id
_entity_poly.type
_entity_poly.pdbx_seq_one_letter_code
_entity_poly.pdbx_strand_id
1 'polypeptide(L)'
;MYRSIIKPILFSLTIERAHRAVLILLRAIGLIPGGRWLLRKCYAVKHPALEREVFGIKFANPVGLAAGFDRNGEAFRELAALGFGFVEVGTVTPRPQAGNPRPRVFRLPKDEAIINRIGLSNRGLEKTIQHLRRPHEGFIVGCNAAADYLKLFRNLYQYADYFTVNISCDNSCREGATHTREHILRILDPLFDFRRGQNQYRPIMLKVSPDMPDAVIDEISDILLETPLDGIVATNGTHNREGLHTSRTTLDKIGSGRLSGAPLTQRAVEVVRRIHTRSGGNFPIIGVGGIMTPDDAKAMLDAGADLLQLYTGYIYNGPGLVRDICRALVADAEAKAAEEKAAAAQATAEQPAVQQAAAEQTAKEQPAPQSAETQPEAENAEPAPAESRTPAQSGPDSEQPES
;
A
#
# COMPACT_ATOMS: atom_id res chain seq x y z
N MET A 1 -15.32 19.38 -14.83
CA MET A 1 -14.91 19.13 -16.24
C MET A 1 -14.91 17.65 -16.62
N TYR A 2 -14.19 16.74 -15.90
CA TYR A 2 -14.18 15.32 -16.27
C TYR A 2 -15.58 14.69 -16.23
N ARG A 3 -16.29 14.78 -15.10
CA ARG A 3 -17.63 14.18 -14.94
C ARG A 3 -18.67 14.74 -15.91
N SER A 4 -18.59 16.03 -16.26
CA SER A 4 -19.61 16.73 -17.06
C SER A 4 -19.38 16.69 -18.58
N ILE A 5 -18.11 16.57 -19.02
CA ILE A 5 -17.76 16.66 -20.44
C ILE A 5 -17.03 15.40 -20.91
N ILE A 6 -15.90 15.05 -20.29
CA ILE A 6 -15.03 13.96 -20.78
C ILE A 6 -15.68 12.60 -20.58
N LYS A 7 -16.26 12.35 -19.39
CA LYS A 7 -16.91 11.08 -19.06
C LYS A 7 -18.07 10.75 -20.02
N PRO A 8 -19.03 11.65 -20.32
CA PRO A 8 -20.08 11.35 -21.30
C PRO A 8 -19.54 10.96 -22.69
N ILE A 9 -18.52 11.66 -23.19
CA ILE A 9 -17.87 11.34 -24.47
C ILE A 9 -17.21 9.95 -24.43
N LEU A 10 -16.44 9.66 -23.37
CA LEU A 10 -15.79 8.33 -23.23
C LEU A 10 -16.83 7.22 -23.02
N PHE A 11 -17.95 7.53 -22.37
CA PHE A 11 -19.00 6.55 -22.09
C PHE A 11 -19.91 6.28 -23.29
N SER A 12 -19.94 7.13 -24.31
CA SER A 12 -20.60 6.83 -25.60
C SER A 12 -19.83 5.78 -26.42
N LEU A 13 -18.52 5.60 -26.14
CA LEU A 13 -17.69 4.58 -26.76
C LEU A 13 -17.78 3.25 -26.00
N THR A 14 -17.49 2.13 -26.67
CA THR A 14 -17.25 0.88 -25.97
C THR A 14 -16.04 1.03 -25.03
N ILE A 15 -16.03 0.29 -23.90
CA ILE A 15 -15.01 0.46 -22.86
C ILE A 15 -13.59 0.27 -23.43
N GLU A 16 -13.37 -0.76 -24.25
CA GLU A 16 -12.05 -1.02 -24.82
C GLU A 16 -11.63 0.06 -25.84
N ARG A 17 -12.56 0.68 -26.58
CA ARG A 17 -12.26 1.83 -27.46
C ARG A 17 -11.94 3.07 -26.65
N ALA A 18 -12.73 3.38 -25.63
CA ALA A 18 -12.50 4.51 -24.74
C ALA A 18 -11.12 4.38 -24.04
N HIS A 19 -10.84 3.22 -23.47
CA HIS A 19 -9.56 2.94 -22.82
C HIS A 19 -8.37 3.11 -23.79
N ARG A 20 -8.48 2.56 -25.00
CA ARG A 20 -7.44 2.71 -26.03
C ARG A 20 -7.24 4.17 -26.43
N ALA A 21 -8.32 4.93 -26.61
CA ALA A 21 -8.27 6.35 -26.95
C ALA A 21 -7.56 7.15 -25.85
N VAL A 22 -7.86 6.87 -24.56
CA VAL A 22 -7.19 7.52 -23.42
C VAL A 22 -5.69 7.22 -23.41
N LEU A 23 -5.28 5.96 -23.58
CA LEU A 23 -3.84 5.60 -23.63
C LEU A 23 -3.11 6.27 -24.81
N ILE A 24 -3.74 6.33 -26.00
CA ILE A 24 -3.18 7.03 -27.18
C ILE A 24 -3.03 8.52 -26.89
N LEU A 25 -4.05 9.17 -26.32
CA LEU A 25 -4.03 10.58 -25.96
C LEU A 25 -2.94 10.89 -24.94
N LEU A 26 -2.84 10.10 -23.88
CA LEU A 26 -1.80 10.27 -22.85
C LEU A 26 -0.41 10.16 -23.46
N ARG A 27 -0.18 9.16 -24.30
CA ARG A 27 1.09 9.00 -25.02
C ARG A 27 1.40 10.18 -25.93
N ALA A 28 0.39 10.69 -26.65
CA ALA A 28 0.55 11.88 -27.51
C ALA A 28 0.96 13.10 -26.66
N ILE A 29 0.31 13.32 -25.51
CA ILE A 29 0.71 14.39 -24.57
C ILE A 29 2.14 14.16 -24.08
N GLY A 30 2.54 12.92 -23.80
CA GLY A 30 3.88 12.57 -23.34
C GLY A 30 4.98 12.83 -24.37
N LEU A 31 4.64 12.89 -25.67
CA LEU A 31 5.57 13.24 -26.77
C LEU A 31 5.79 14.76 -26.90
N ILE A 32 4.84 15.57 -26.39
CA ILE A 32 4.96 17.03 -26.42
C ILE A 32 5.96 17.47 -25.34
N PRO A 33 6.99 18.28 -25.65
CA PRO A 33 7.86 18.87 -24.66
C PRO A 33 7.06 19.60 -23.58
N GLY A 34 7.32 19.27 -22.30
CA GLY A 34 6.55 19.85 -21.18
C GLY A 34 5.18 19.21 -20.91
N GLY A 35 4.68 18.31 -21.77
CA GLY A 35 3.36 17.71 -21.62
C GLY A 35 3.19 16.95 -20.29
N ARG A 36 4.16 16.12 -19.89
CA ARG A 36 4.15 15.44 -18.58
C ARG A 36 4.30 16.40 -17.41
N TRP A 37 5.07 17.47 -17.57
CA TRP A 37 5.18 18.51 -16.55
C TRP A 37 3.83 19.20 -16.32
N LEU A 38 3.11 19.53 -17.38
CA LEU A 38 1.77 20.12 -17.30
C LEU A 38 0.77 19.19 -16.59
N LEU A 39 0.78 17.89 -16.93
CA LEU A 39 -0.06 16.91 -16.23
C LEU A 39 0.26 16.87 -14.73
N ARG A 40 1.54 16.84 -14.35
CA ARG A 40 1.96 16.87 -12.94
C ARG A 40 1.49 18.16 -12.24
N LYS A 41 1.61 19.32 -12.88
CA LYS A 41 1.17 20.59 -12.32
C LYS A 41 -0.33 20.61 -12.06
N CYS A 42 -1.13 19.96 -12.90
CA CYS A 42 -2.59 19.92 -12.76
C CYS A 42 -3.08 18.90 -11.71
N TYR A 43 -2.39 17.77 -11.57
CA TYR A 43 -2.93 16.62 -10.82
C TYR A 43 -2.07 16.16 -9.64
N ALA A 44 -0.75 16.33 -9.66
CA ALA A 44 0.09 15.87 -8.58
C ALA A 44 0.00 16.78 -7.34
N VAL A 45 -0.10 16.16 -6.17
CA VAL A 45 0.01 16.81 -4.86
C VAL A 45 1.34 16.37 -4.26
N LYS A 46 2.14 17.34 -3.82
CA LYS A 46 3.41 17.07 -3.13
C LYS A 46 3.29 17.58 -1.70
N HIS A 47 3.40 16.70 -0.74
CA HIS A 47 3.38 17.05 0.67
C HIS A 47 4.08 15.95 1.48
N PRO A 48 4.92 16.29 2.49
CA PRO A 48 5.63 15.30 3.30
C PRO A 48 4.71 14.29 3.98
N ALA A 49 3.52 14.71 4.42
CA ALA A 49 2.53 13.83 5.06
C ALA A 49 1.99 12.71 4.13
N LEU A 50 2.21 12.81 2.82
CA LEU A 50 1.83 11.78 1.86
C LEU A 50 2.91 10.71 1.66
N GLU A 51 4.16 11.03 1.99
CA GLU A 51 5.26 10.11 1.79
C GLU A 51 5.08 8.86 2.66
N ARG A 52 5.36 7.71 2.07
CA ARG A 52 5.33 6.41 2.75
C ARG A 52 6.60 5.65 2.41
N GLU A 53 7.15 4.96 3.40
CA GLU A 53 8.18 3.95 3.18
C GLU A 53 7.56 2.59 3.49
N VAL A 54 7.41 1.75 2.47
CA VAL A 54 6.75 0.45 2.56
C VAL A 54 7.63 -0.58 1.85
N PHE A 55 7.82 -1.74 2.44
CA PHE A 55 8.71 -2.82 1.96
C PHE A 55 10.07 -2.31 1.42
N GLY A 56 10.67 -1.31 2.09
CA GLY A 56 11.97 -0.71 1.74
C GLY A 56 11.94 0.22 0.52
N ILE A 57 10.76 0.58 0.02
CA ILE A 57 10.58 1.51 -1.10
C ILE A 57 9.91 2.80 -0.61
N LYS A 58 10.42 3.94 -1.05
CA LYS A 58 9.83 5.27 -0.76
C LYS A 58 8.84 5.66 -1.84
N PHE A 59 7.59 5.86 -1.44
CA PHE A 59 6.48 6.31 -2.27
C PHE A 59 6.21 7.80 -2.01
N ALA A 60 6.10 8.61 -3.07
CA ALA A 60 5.81 10.03 -2.96
C ALA A 60 4.38 10.32 -2.44
N ASN A 61 3.47 9.38 -2.60
CA ASN A 61 2.14 9.35 -2.00
C ASN A 61 1.59 7.91 -2.04
N PRO A 62 0.58 7.58 -1.21
CA PRO A 62 0.09 6.21 -1.09
C PRO A 62 -0.82 5.75 -2.23
N VAL A 63 -1.15 6.58 -3.22
CA VAL A 63 -2.17 6.29 -4.24
C VAL A 63 -1.53 5.79 -5.52
N GLY A 64 -1.76 4.53 -5.87
CA GLY A 64 -1.28 3.89 -7.09
C GLY A 64 -2.37 3.57 -8.10
N LEU A 65 -1.94 3.20 -9.30
CA LEU A 65 -2.79 2.67 -10.36
C LEU A 65 -2.68 1.14 -10.38
N ALA A 66 -3.82 0.46 -10.28
CA ALA A 66 -3.88 -1.00 -10.26
C ALA A 66 -3.52 -1.63 -11.61
N ALA A 67 -2.97 -2.83 -11.56
CA ALA A 67 -2.75 -3.68 -12.72
C ALA A 67 -4.00 -3.87 -13.57
N GLY A 68 -3.83 -4.02 -14.88
CA GLY A 68 -4.90 -4.17 -15.86
C GLY A 68 -5.24 -2.88 -16.59
N PHE A 69 -4.89 -1.71 -16.07
CA PHE A 69 -5.11 -0.44 -16.76
C PHE A 69 -4.05 -0.22 -17.85
N ASP A 70 -2.77 -0.29 -17.53
CA ASP A 70 -1.67 -0.30 -18.51
C ASP A 70 -1.01 -1.68 -18.57
N ARG A 71 -1.66 -2.60 -19.29
CA ARG A 71 -1.24 -4.01 -19.32
C ARG A 71 0.12 -4.27 -19.95
N ASN A 72 0.60 -3.32 -20.74
CA ASN A 72 1.84 -3.49 -21.51
C ASN A 72 2.92 -2.45 -21.16
N GLY A 73 2.67 -1.55 -20.19
CA GLY A 73 3.57 -0.44 -19.88
C GLY A 73 3.67 0.59 -20.99
N GLU A 74 2.58 0.83 -21.75
CA GLU A 74 2.60 1.74 -22.90
C GLU A 74 2.60 3.21 -22.50
N ALA A 75 1.91 3.56 -21.41
CA ALA A 75 1.65 4.92 -20.94
C ALA A 75 1.96 5.14 -19.45
N PHE A 76 2.69 4.24 -18.81
CA PHE A 76 2.94 4.27 -17.36
C PHE A 76 3.56 5.59 -16.88
N ARG A 77 4.42 6.23 -17.67
CA ARG A 77 5.05 7.54 -17.36
C ARG A 77 4.04 8.68 -17.36
N GLU A 78 3.12 8.67 -18.30
CA GLU A 78 2.05 9.65 -18.44
C GLU A 78 0.98 9.43 -17.36
N LEU A 79 0.69 8.18 -17.03
CA LEU A 79 -0.20 7.81 -15.93
C LEU A 79 0.38 8.26 -14.58
N ALA A 80 1.66 8.03 -14.31
CA ALA A 80 2.34 8.56 -13.13
C ALA A 80 2.28 10.10 -13.06
N ALA A 81 2.38 10.78 -14.22
CA ALA A 81 2.25 12.23 -14.28
C ALA A 81 0.85 12.76 -13.92
N LEU A 82 -0.17 11.91 -13.85
CA LEU A 82 -1.50 12.24 -13.33
C LEU A 82 -1.61 12.21 -11.80
N GLY A 83 -0.48 12.14 -11.09
CA GLY A 83 -0.40 12.25 -9.65
C GLY A 83 -0.31 10.93 -8.89
N PHE A 84 -0.31 9.79 -9.59
CA PHE A 84 -0.08 8.50 -8.94
C PHE A 84 1.34 8.42 -8.34
N GLY A 85 1.46 7.93 -7.12
CA GLY A 85 2.73 7.65 -6.46
C GLY A 85 3.43 6.42 -7.04
N PHE A 86 2.65 5.49 -7.61
CA PHE A 86 3.15 4.30 -8.29
C PHE A 86 2.14 3.78 -9.33
N VAL A 87 2.64 2.99 -10.29
CA VAL A 87 1.82 2.38 -11.35
C VAL A 87 2.16 0.89 -11.43
N GLU A 88 1.15 0.03 -11.34
CA GLU A 88 1.33 -1.40 -11.55
C GLU A 88 0.99 -1.80 -12.99
N VAL A 89 2.02 -2.23 -13.73
CA VAL A 89 1.92 -2.68 -15.12
C VAL A 89 1.54 -4.16 -15.17
N GLY A 90 0.81 -4.57 -16.16
CA GLY A 90 0.40 -5.97 -16.36
C GLY A 90 -1.10 -6.15 -16.26
N THR A 91 -1.59 -7.37 -16.21
CA THR A 91 -0.87 -8.65 -15.99
C THR A 91 -0.11 -9.06 -17.25
N VAL A 92 1.18 -9.32 -17.09
CA VAL A 92 2.07 -9.75 -18.17
C VAL A 92 2.08 -11.28 -18.22
N THR A 93 2.18 -11.82 -19.44
CA THR A 93 2.40 -13.26 -19.69
C THR A 93 3.64 -13.46 -20.57
N PRO A 94 4.28 -14.64 -20.54
CA PRO A 94 5.50 -14.89 -21.34
C PRO A 94 5.30 -14.67 -22.85
N ARG A 95 4.15 -15.08 -23.36
CA ARG A 95 3.74 -14.91 -24.77
C ARG A 95 2.54 -13.96 -24.86
N PRO A 96 2.35 -13.25 -26.00
CA PRO A 96 1.16 -12.45 -26.24
C PRO A 96 -0.12 -13.29 -26.12
N GLN A 97 -1.15 -12.71 -25.51
CA GLN A 97 -2.48 -13.32 -25.42
C GLN A 97 -3.56 -12.34 -25.86
N ALA A 98 -4.49 -12.82 -26.69
CA ALA A 98 -5.63 -12.02 -27.15
C ALA A 98 -6.65 -11.76 -26.04
N GLY A 99 -6.71 -12.66 -25.04
CA GLY A 99 -7.77 -12.72 -24.04
C GLY A 99 -9.06 -13.32 -24.60
N ASN A 100 -10.13 -13.24 -23.82
CA ASN A 100 -11.41 -13.81 -24.16
C ASN A 100 -12.12 -13.09 -25.34
N PRO A 101 -13.07 -13.72 -26.03
CA PRO A 101 -13.89 -13.12 -27.08
C PRO A 101 -14.64 -11.87 -26.59
N ARG A 102 -14.88 -10.93 -27.51
CA ARG A 102 -15.69 -9.71 -27.24
C ARG A 102 -17.17 -9.96 -27.53
N PRO A 103 -18.07 -9.26 -26.80
CA PRO A 103 -17.88 -8.26 -25.75
C PRO A 103 -17.46 -8.91 -24.43
N ARG A 104 -16.53 -8.27 -23.71
CA ARG A 104 -15.91 -8.83 -22.51
C ARG A 104 -15.74 -7.83 -21.36
N VAL A 105 -16.20 -6.60 -21.55
CA VAL A 105 -16.21 -5.54 -20.52
C VAL A 105 -17.51 -4.77 -20.61
N PHE A 106 -18.20 -4.61 -19.49
CA PHE A 106 -19.52 -4.03 -19.39
C PHE A 106 -19.57 -3.00 -18.28
N ARG A 107 -20.11 -1.81 -18.57
CA ARG A 107 -20.38 -0.78 -17.56
C ARG A 107 -21.73 -1.02 -16.92
N LEU A 108 -21.79 -0.81 -15.62
CA LEU A 108 -23.02 -0.73 -14.83
C LEU A 108 -23.15 0.69 -14.25
N PRO A 109 -23.64 1.68 -15.03
CA PRO A 109 -23.59 3.07 -14.59
C PRO A 109 -24.40 3.35 -13.31
N LYS A 110 -25.51 2.64 -13.09
CA LYS A 110 -26.35 2.78 -11.90
C LYS A 110 -25.64 2.33 -10.61
N ASP A 111 -24.69 1.41 -10.76
CA ASP A 111 -23.93 0.80 -9.67
C ASP A 111 -22.51 1.38 -9.59
N GLU A 112 -22.15 2.35 -10.42
CA GLU A 112 -20.77 2.84 -10.57
C GLU A 112 -19.74 1.71 -10.66
N ALA A 113 -20.07 0.67 -11.46
CA ALA A 113 -19.38 -0.60 -11.50
C ALA A 113 -19.02 -1.03 -12.93
N ILE A 114 -18.11 -1.99 -13.02
CA ILE A 114 -17.70 -2.63 -14.27
C ILE A 114 -17.67 -4.15 -14.05
N ILE A 115 -18.29 -4.90 -14.97
CA ILE A 115 -18.07 -6.34 -15.08
C ILE A 115 -17.08 -6.58 -16.20
N ASN A 116 -16.04 -7.39 -15.93
CA ASN A 116 -15.06 -7.77 -16.95
C ASN A 116 -14.76 -9.28 -16.91
N ARG A 117 -14.50 -9.82 -18.11
CA ARG A 117 -13.97 -11.16 -18.35
C ARG A 117 -12.91 -11.11 -19.44
N ILE A 118 -11.99 -10.16 -19.33
CA ILE A 118 -10.99 -9.89 -20.38
C ILE A 118 -10.04 -11.08 -20.57
N GLY A 119 -9.77 -11.83 -19.52
CA GLY A 119 -8.68 -12.78 -19.47
C GLY A 119 -7.32 -12.09 -19.42
N LEU A 120 -6.25 -12.82 -19.73
CA LEU A 120 -4.87 -12.32 -19.67
C LEU A 120 -4.44 -11.56 -20.95
N SER A 121 -5.31 -10.72 -21.52
CA SER A 121 -5.04 -9.98 -22.75
C SER A 121 -3.87 -9.01 -22.60
N ASN A 122 -2.73 -9.31 -23.22
CA ASN A 122 -1.51 -8.49 -23.23
C ASN A 122 -0.62 -8.82 -24.43
N ARG A 123 0.44 -8.02 -24.66
CA ARG A 123 1.36 -8.17 -25.79
C ARG A 123 2.61 -9.01 -25.47
N GLY A 124 2.62 -9.65 -24.30
CA GLY A 124 3.71 -10.50 -23.86
C GLY A 124 4.92 -9.78 -23.28
N LEU A 125 5.83 -10.57 -22.76
CA LEU A 125 7.02 -10.15 -22.04
C LEU A 125 7.92 -9.20 -22.83
N GLU A 126 8.27 -9.56 -24.06
CA GLU A 126 9.21 -8.79 -24.89
C GLU A 126 8.71 -7.36 -25.13
N LYS A 127 7.40 -7.22 -25.44
CA LYS A 127 6.81 -5.90 -25.68
C LYS A 127 6.75 -5.06 -24.42
N THR A 128 6.48 -5.69 -23.28
CA THR A 128 6.51 -5.02 -21.99
C THR A 128 7.92 -4.54 -21.66
N ILE A 129 8.95 -5.36 -21.84
CA ILE A 129 10.35 -4.95 -21.67
C ILE A 129 10.71 -3.74 -22.55
N GLN A 130 10.32 -3.75 -23.83
CA GLN A 130 10.58 -2.62 -24.73
C GLN A 130 10.00 -1.31 -24.20
N HIS A 131 8.85 -1.35 -23.53
CA HIS A 131 8.24 -0.17 -22.95
C HIS A 131 8.91 0.24 -21.63
N LEU A 132 9.20 -0.71 -20.73
CA LEU A 132 9.78 -0.46 -19.42
C LEU A 132 11.26 -0.06 -19.45
N ARG A 133 11.97 -0.29 -20.56
CA ARG A 133 13.34 0.26 -20.77
C ARG A 133 13.38 1.79 -20.74
N ARG A 134 12.24 2.47 -20.88
CA ARG A 134 12.18 3.93 -20.80
C ARG A 134 12.46 4.37 -19.35
N PRO A 135 13.30 5.40 -19.15
CA PRO A 135 13.59 5.91 -17.81
C PRO A 135 12.31 6.28 -17.06
N HIS A 136 12.23 5.89 -15.80
CA HIS A 136 11.07 6.17 -14.91
C HIS A 136 11.49 6.79 -13.57
N GLU A 137 12.52 7.61 -13.59
CA GLU A 137 13.01 8.30 -12.40
C GLU A 137 11.91 9.11 -11.69
N GLY A 138 11.81 8.95 -10.38
CA GLY A 138 10.93 9.72 -9.52
C GLY A 138 9.52 9.17 -9.33
N PHE A 139 9.24 7.93 -9.73
CA PHE A 139 8.03 7.18 -9.36
C PHE A 139 8.27 5.67 -9.44
N ILE A 140 7.43 4.91 -8.75
CA ILE A 140 7.60 3.45 -8.58
C ILE A 140 6.77 2.70 -9.62
N VAL A 141 7.37 1.67 -10.20
CA VAL A 141 6.75 0.77 -11.19
C VAL A 141 6.68 -0.64 -10.63
N GLY A 142 5.45 -1.10 -10.36
CA GLY A 142 5.18 -2.50 -10.06
C GLY A 142 4.92 -3.31 -11.32
N CYS A 143 5.18 -4.60 -11.28
CA CYS A 143 4.87 -5.52 -12.38
C CYS A 143 4.01 -6.69 -11.89
N ASN A 144 2.81 -6.79 -12.43
CA ASN A 144 1.89 -7.87 -12.15
C ASN A 144 2.12 -9.02 -13.15
N ALA A 145 2.35 -10.21 -12.64
CA ALA A 145 2.68 -11.40 -13.41
C ALA A 145 1.62 -12.49 -13.25
N ALA A 146 1.38 -13.25 -14.32
CA ALA A 146 0.59 -14.47 -14.29
C ALA A 146 1.16 -15.53 -15.27
N ALA A 147 0.87 -16.79 -15.00
CA ALA A 147 1.46 -17.96 -15.68
C ALA A 147 2.94 -18.12 -15.29
N ASP A 148 3.85 -18.44 -16.12
CA ASP A 148 5.27 -18.72 -15.82
C ASP A 148 5.92 -17.58 -15.00
N TYR A 149 5.65 -17.57 -13.70
CA TYR A 149 6.04 -16.49 -12.79
C TYR A 149 7.56 -16.32 -12.72
N LEU A 150 8.32 -17.40 -12.63
CA LEU A 150 9.78 -17.36 -12.54
C LEU A 150 10.42 -16.76 -13.81
N LYS A 151 9.93 -17.15 -14.98
CA LYS A 151 10.40 -16.58 -16.24
C LYS A 151 10.13 -15.08 -16.32
N LEU A 152 8.93 -14.65 -15.94
CA LEU A 152 8.55 -13.24 -15.92
C LEU A 152 9.40 -12.47 -14.93
N PHE A 153 9.56 -12.99 -13.71
CA PHE A 153 10.34 -12.39 -12.65
C PHE A 153 11.78 -12.16 -13.06
N ARG A 154 12.46 -13.20 -13.59
CA ARG A 154 13.84 -13.12 -14.07
C ARG A 154 14.04 -12.05 -15.14
N ASN A 155 13.15 -12.00 -16.13
CA ASN A 155 13.31 -11.11 -17.27
C ASN A 155 12.90 -9.66 -17.01
N LEU A 156 11.99 -9.43 -16.05
CA LEU A 156 11.50 -8.11 -15.68
C LEU A 156 12.21 -7.50 -14.47
N TYR A 157 13.08 -8.27 -13.79
CA TYR A 157 13.70 -7.92 -12.52
C TYR A 157 14.38 -6.54 -12.51
N GLN A 158 15.09 -6.19 -13.56
CA GLN A 158 15.78 -4.90 -13.69
C GLN A 158 14.87 -3.73 -14.11
N TYR A 159 13.60 -4.00 -14.47
CA TYR A 159 12.70 -3.00 -15.04
C TYR A 159 11.53 -2.64 -14.11
N ALA A 160 11.35 -3.35 -13.04
CA ALA A 160 10.31 -3.10 -12.06
C ALA A 160 10.89 -2.93 -10.65
N ASP A 161 10.23 -2.12 -9.82
CA ASP A 161 10.66 -1.86 -8.45
C ASP A 161 10.10 -2.91 -7.48
N TYR A 162 8.92 -3.48 -7.78
CA TYR A 162 8.32 -4.60 -7.05
C TYR A 162 7.51 -5.49 -8.00
N PHE A 163 7.18 -6.69 -7.53
CA PHE A 163 6.41 -7.67 -8.31
C PHE A 163 5.15 -8.11 -7.57
N THR A 164 4.07 -8.31 -8.34
CA THR A 164 2.82 -8.89 -7.83
C THR A 164 2.56 -10.22 -8.50
N VAL A 165 2.55 -11.28 -7.70
CA VAL A 165 2.12 -12.64 -8.08
C VAL A 165 0.60 -12.69 -8.00
N ASN A 166 -0.05 -12.80 -9.14
CA ASN A 166 -1.51 -12.78 -9.22
C ASN A 166 -2.07 -14.21 -9.24
N ILE A 167 -2.41 -14.73 -8.07
CA ILE A 167 -3.04 -16.07 -7.93
C ILE A 167 -4.56 -16.04 -8.10
N SER A 168 -5.16 -14.86 -8.26
CA SER A 168 -6.62 -14.68 -8.35
C SER A 168 -7.15 -14.69 -9.79
N CYS A 169 -6.32 -14.96 -10.80
CA CYS A 169 -6.76 -15.04 -12.20
C CYS A 169 -7.34 -16.42 -12.53
N ASP A 170 -8.54 -16.46 -13.13
CA ASP A 170 -9.26 -17.69 -13.47
C ASP A 170 -8.48 -18.65 -14.38
N ASN A 171 -7.51 -18.11 -15.17
CA ASN A 171 -6.69 -18.93 -16.07
C ASN A 171 -5.46 -19.56 -15.38
N SER A 172 -5.10 -19.16 -14.15
CA SER A 172 -4.04 -19.79 -13.36
C SER A 172 -4.55 -20.88 -12.44
N CYS A 173 -5.87 -20.88 -12.21
CA CYS A 173 -6.58 -21.91 -11.46
C CYS A 173 -7.43 -22.73 -12.45
N ARG A 174 -6.96 -23.90 -12.89
CA ARG A 174 -7.86 -24.92 -13.38
C ARG A 174 -8.90 -25.17 -12.28
N GLU A 175 -10.17 -25.42 -12.66
CA GLU A 175 -11.21 -25.78 -11.71
C GLU A 175 -10.66 -26.85 -10.74
N GLY A 176 -10.63 -26.52 -9.43
CA GLY A 176 -10.05 -27.38 -8.40
C GLY A 176 -8.58 -27.11 -8.02
N ALA A 177 -7.85 -26.19 -8.67
CA ALA A 177 -6.55 -25.73 -8.17
C ALA A 177 -6.79 -24.82 -6.98
N THR A 178 -6.85 -25.44 -5.84
CA THR A 178 -7.05 -24.81 -4.54
C THR A 178 -5.93 -23.84 -4.25
N HIS A 179 -6.26 -22.72 -3.63
CA HIS A 179 -5.31 -21.78 -3.04
C HIS A 179 -4.69 -22.42 -1.77
N THR A 180 -4.22 -23.68 -1.90
CA THR A 180 -3.56 -24.37 -0.80
C THR A 180 -2.16 -23.80 -0.58
N ARG A 181 -1.70 -23.93 0.64
CA ARG A 181 -0.36 -23.57 1.06
C ARG A 181 0.70 -24.14 0.11
N GLU A 182 0.65 -25.42 -0.19
CA GLU A 182 1.61 -26.10 -1.07
C GLU A 182 1.60 -25.52 -2.48
N HIS A 183 0.43 -25.15 -2.99
CA HIS A 183 0.32 -24.53 -4.31
C HIS A 183 0.94 -23.15 -4.33
N ILE A 184 0.67 -22.33 -3.31
CA ILE A 184 1.23 -20.99 -3.17
C ILE A 184 2.75 -21.05 -3.03
N LEU A 185 3.27 -21.89 -2.14
CA LEU A 185 4.71 -22.06 -1.93
C LEU A 185 5.42 -22.57 -3.18
N ARG A 186 4.84 -23.51 -3.92
CA ARG A 186 5.39 -23.97 -5.21
C ARG A 186 5.59 -22.83 -6.23
N ILE A 187 4.77 -21.79 -6.17
CA ILE A 187 4.91 -20.61 -7.01
C ILE A 187 5.98 -19.68 -6.45
N LEU A 188 6.00 -19.47 -5.12
CA LEU A 188 6.81 -18.46 -4.47
C LEU A 188 8.26 -18.88 -4.24
N ASP A 189 8.51 -20.14 -3.84
CA ASP A 189 9.86 -20.62 -3.52
C ASP A 189 10.89 -20.40 -4.63
N PRO A 190 10.58 -20.70 -5.92
CA PRO A 190 11.52 -20.40 -7.00
C PRO A 190 11.81 -18.91 -7.19
N LEU A 191 10.86 -18.03 -6.80
CA LEU A 191 11.05 -16.58 -6.87
C LEU A 191 11.95 -16.11 -5.74
N PHE A 192 11.76 -16.62 -4.54
CA PHE A 192 12.62 -16.33 -3.39
C PHE A 192 14.05 -16.79 -3.63
N ASP A 193 14.22 -18.01 -4.17
CA ASP A 193 15.54 -18.55 -4.52
C ASP A 193 16.27 -17.67 -5.53
N PHE A 194 15.57 -17.27 -6.59
CA PHE A 194 16.15 -16.36 -7.57
C PHE A 194 16.50 -14.99 -6.96
N ARG A 195 15.61 -14.43 -6.13
CA ARG A 195 15.82 -13.12 -5.48
C ARG A 195 17.05 -13.11 -4.57
N ARG A 196 17.32 -14.21 -3.82
CA ARG A 196 18.50 -14.32 -2.94
C ARG A 196 19.82 -14.16 -3.68
N GLY A 197 19.87 -14.51 -4.95
CA GLY A 197 21.06 -14.38 -5.79
C GLY A 197 21.21 -13.03 -6.49
N GLN A 198 20.36 -12.02 -6.19
CA GLN A 198 20.40 -10.72 -6.86
C GLN A 198 21.01 -9.62 -6.01
N ASN A 199 21.73 -8.68 -6.63
CA ASN A 199 22.34 -7.54 -5.95
C ASN A 199 21.30 -6.48 -5.50
N GLN A 200 20.14 -6.42 -6.15
CA GLN A 200 19.05 -5.49 -5.81
C GLN A 200 17.88 -6.28 -5.25
N TYR A 201 17.39 -5.89 -4.09
CA TYR A 201 16.18 -6.45 -3.54
C TYR A 201 14.95 -5.93 -4.28
N ARG A 202 14.06 -6.84 -4.71
CA ARG A 202 12.78 -6.49 -5.32
C ARG A 202 11.67 -7.17 -4.53
N PRO A 203 10.79 -6.40 -3.89
CA PRO A 203 9.67 -6.95 -3.13
C PRO A 203 8.74 -7.79 -4.00
N ILE A 204 8.21 -8.87 -3.40
CA ILE A 204 7.23 -9.77 -4.00
C ILE A 204 5.94 -9.68 -3.21
N MET A 205 4.86 -9.29 -3.89
CA MET A 205 3.53 -9.17 -3.34
C MET A 205 2.65 -10.32 -3.84
N LEU A 206 1.70 -10.78 -3.02
CA LEU A 206 0.69 -11.76 -3.41
C LEU A 206 -0.66 -11.07 -3.61
N LYS A 207 -1.33 -11.24 -4.77
CA LYS A 207 -2.66 -10.65 -5.01
C LYS A 207 -3.76 -11.65 -4.83
N VAL A 208 -4.72 -11.31 -3.94
CA VAL A 208 -5.82 -12.19 -3.52
C VAL A 208 -7.18 -11.76 -4.08
N SER A 209 -8.15 -12.69 -4.06
CA SER A 209 -9.54 -12.47 -4.45
C SER A 209 -10.40 -12.13 -3.24
N PRO A 210 -11.39 -11.22 -3.38
CA PRO A 210 -12.37 -10.97 -2.32
C PRO A 210 -13.35 -12.13 -2.12
N ASP A 211 -13.42 -13.05 -3.09
CA ASP A 211 -14.31 -14.21 -3.07
C ASP A 211 -13.70 -15.42 -2.34
N MET A 212 -12.45 -15.32 -1.89
CA MET A 212 -11.84 -16.36 -1.08
C MET A 212 -12.59 -16.53 0.25
N PRO A 213 -12.84 -17.77 0.69
CA PRO A 213 -13.33 -18.02 2.04
C PRO A 213 -12.41 -17.37 3.09
N ASP A 214 -12.99 -16.89 4.17
CA ASP A 214 -12.25 -16.22 5.23
C ASP A 214 -11.13 -17.10 5.81
N ALA A 215 -11.35 -18.41 5.95
CA ALA A 215 -10.32 -19.35 6.39
C ALA A 215 -9.11 -19.42 5.44
N VAL A 216 -9.34 -19.29 4.12
CA VAL A 216 -8.25 -19.24 3.13
C VAL A 216 -7.47 -17.92 3.22
N ILE A 217 -8.17 -16.81 3.50
CA ILE A 217 -7.51 -15.51 3.74
C ILE A 217 -6.64 -15.58 4.98
N ASP A 218 -7.10 -16.24 6.05
CA ASP A 218 -6.33 -16.45 7.28
C ASP A 218 -5.08 -17.30 7.02
N GLU A 219 -5.22 -18.41 6.28
CA GLU A 219 -4.10 -19.27 5.90
C GLU A 219 -3.07 -18.53 5.04
N ILE A 220 -3.52 -17.70 4.09
CA ILE A 220 -2.64 -16.83 3.33
C ILE A 220 -1.91 -15.85 4.24
N SER A 221 -2.59 -15.27 5.22
CA SER A 221 -1.98 -14.37 6.21
C SER A 221 -0.90 -15.08 7.03
N ASP A 222 -1.10 -16.34 7.40
CA ASP A 222 -0.09 -17.16 8.09
C ASP A 222 1.11 -17.45 7.18
N ILE A 223 0.88 -17.76 5.89
CA ILE A 223 1.97 -17.92 4.90
C ILE A 223 2.81 -16.65 4.77
N LEU A 224 2.17 -15.46 4.81
CA LEU A 224 2.87 -14.18 4.76
C LEU A 224 3.84 -14.01 5.92
N LEU A 225 3.46 -14.43 7.14
CA LEU A 225 4.28 -14.32 8.35
C LEU A 225 5.44 -15.32 8.38
N GLU A 226 5.31 -16.44 7.68
CA GLU A 226 6.27 -17.56 7.72
C GLU A 226 7.23 -17.59 6.52
N THR A 227 7.02 -16.72 5.51
CA THR A 227 7.82 -16.72 4.27
C THR A 227 8.46 -15.36 4.04
N PRO A 228 9.51 -15.26 3.18
CA PRO A 228 10.08 -13.99 2.80
C PRO A 228 9.23 -13.23 1.74
N LEU A 229 7.91 -13.32 1.82
CA LEU A 229 6.97 -12.51 1.04
C LEU A 229 6.90 -11.11 1.67
N ASP A 230 6.82 -10.06 0.86
CA ASP A 230 6.97 -8.68 1.34
C ASP A 230 5.63 -7.97 1.55
N GLY A 231 4.53 -8.51 1.04
CA GLY A 231 3.23 -7.87 1.18
C GLY A 231 2.12 -8.55 0.40
N ILE A 232 0.93 -7.99 0.53
CA ILE A 232 -0.27 -8.48 -0.12
C ILE A 232 -0.99 -7.36 -0.87
N VAL A 233 -1.63 -7.70 -2.00
CA VAL A 233 -2.53 -6.82 -2.74
C VAL A 233 -3.96 -7.33 -2.56
N ALA A 234 -4.76 -6.65 -1.81
CA ALA A 234 -6.14 -6.98 -1.49
C ALA A 234 -7.07 -5.86 -1.95
N THR A 235 -7.94 -6.09 -2.99
CA THR A 235 -8.33 -7.35 -3.61
C THR A 235 -8.40 -7.26 -5.15
N ASN A 236 -8.74 -8.40 -5.80
CA ASN A 236 -9.18 -8.41 -7.20
C ASN A 236 -10.70 -8.08 -7.27
N GLY A 237 -11.34 -8.21 -8.44
CA GLY A 237 -12.79 -8.12 -8.59
C GLY A 237 -13.53 -9.35 -8.07
N THR A 238 -14.83 -9.21 -7.75
CA THR A 238 -15.71 -10.25 -7.20
C THR A 238 -16.63 -10.86 -8.24
N HIS A 239 -17.06 -12.11 -8.02
CA HIS A 239 -18.16 -12.74 -8.75
C HIS A 239 -19.53 -12.46 -8.12
N ASN A 240 -19.57 -11.91 -6.90
CA ASN A 240 -20.83 -11.55 -6.24
C ASN A 240 -21.57 -10.45 -7.03
N ARG A 241 -22.90 -10.60 -7.17
CA ARG A 241 -23.81 -9.72 -7.88
C ARG A 241 -24.95 -9.19 -7.00
N GLU A 242 -24.90 -9.47 -5.72
CA GLU A 242 -25.93 -9.05 -4.76
C GLU A 242 -25.93 -7.56 -4.58
N GLY A 243 -27.11 -6.98 -4.28
CA GLY A 243 -27.25 -5.56 -4.00
C GLY A 243 -27.11 -4.62 -5.21
N LEU A 244 -27.03 -5.14 -6.45
CA LEU A 244 -26.92 -4.30 -7.63
C LEU A 244 -28.28 -3.69 -8.04
N HIS A 245 -28.25 -2.41 -8.43
CA HIS A 245 -29.39 -1.70 -9.01
C HIS A 245 -29.66 -2.08 -10.49
N THR A 246 -28.66 -2.63 -11.16
CA THR A 246 -28.78 -3.14 -12.52
C THR A 246 -29.73 -4.36 -12.54
N SER A 247 -30.70 -4.36 -13.46
CA SER A 247 -31.73 -5.40 -13.53
C SER A 247 -31.12 -6.80 -13.74
N ARG A 248 -31.75 -7.80 -13.14
CA ARG A 248 -31.36 -9.21 -13.28
C ARG A 248 -31.26 -9.64 -14.74
N THR A 249 -32.26 -9.27 -15.56
CA THR A 249 -32.22 -9.55 -17.00
C THR A 249 -30.99 -9.00 -17.71
N THR A 250 -30.49 -7.83 -17.32
CA THR A 250 -29.26 -7.26 -17.87
C THR A 250 -28.04 -8.05 -17.38
N LEU A 251 -27.99 -8.40 -16.11
CA LEU A 251 -26.90 -9.20 -15.54
C LEU A 251 -26.81 -10.58 -16.18
N ASP A 252 -27.96 -11.23 -16.41
CA ASP A 252 -28.04 -12.54 -17.07
C ASP A 252 -27.53 -12.47 -18.53
N LYS A 253 -27.84 -11.42 -19.26
CA LYS A 253 -27.30 -11.16 -20.62
C LYS A 253 -25.79 -10.92 -20.61
N ILE A 254 -25.26 -10.25 -19.58
CA ILE A 254 -23.82 -10.06 -19.40
C ILE A 254 -23.16 -11.40 -19.08
N GLY A 255 -23.75 -12.22 -18.21
CA GLY A 255 -23.22 -13.52 -17.80
C GLY A 255 -22.01 -13.41 -16.89
N SER A 256 -21.07 -14.35 -17.02
CA SER A 256 -19.88 -14.47 -16.18
C SER A 256 -18.94 -13.25 -16.28
N GLY A 257 -18.08 -13.09 -15.29
CA GLY A 257 -17.06 -12.05 -15.20
C GLY A 257 -16.91 -11.53 -13.78
N ARG A 258 -15.86 -10.73 -13.54
CA ARG A 258 -15.60 -10.11 -12.24
C ARG A 258 -16.16 -8.71 -12.19
N LEU A 259 -16.82 -8.37 -11.10
CA LEU A 259 -17.38 -7.06 -10.77
C LEU A 259 -16.33 -6.24 -10.00
N SER A 260 -16.22 -4.97 -10.33
CA SER A 260 -15.39 -3.97 -9.65
C SER A 260 -16.12 -2.62 -9.58
N GLY A 261 -15.73 -1.75 -8.70
CA GLY A 261 -16.36 -0.45 -8.45
C GLY A 261 -17.09 -0.40 -7.12
N ALA A 262 -18.01 0.54 -6.94
CA ALA A 262 -18.65 0.82 -5.67
C ALA A 262 -19.21 -0.43 -4.93
N PRO A 263 -19.83 -1.41 -5.58
CA PRO A 263 -20.34 -2.59 -4.87
C PRO A 263 -19.24 -3.46 -4.18
N LEU A 264 -17.97 -3.26 -4.53
CA LEU A 264 -16.87 -4.01 -3.94
C LEU A 264 -16.29 -3.35 -2.67
N THR A 265 -16.61 -2.09 -2.39
CA THR A 265 -15.95 -1.28 -1.34
C THR A 265 -15.96 -1.98 0.02
N GLN A 266 -17.14 -2.37 0.49
CA GLN A 266 -17.27 -2.97 1.83
C GLN A 266 -16.46 -4.25 1.94
N ARG A 267 -16.60 -5.18 1.00
CA ARG A 267 -15.89 -6.47 1.04
C ARG A 267 -14.37 -6.28 0.93
N ALA A 268 -13.89 -5.36 0.13
CA ALA A 268 -12.47 -5.08 0.01
C ALA A 268 -11.88 -4.54 1.34
N VAL A 269 -12.59 -3.64 2.01
CA VAL A 269 -12.22 -3.11 3.33
C VAL A 269 -12.23 -4.21 4.39
N GLU A 270 -13.23 -5.11 4.38
CA GLU A 270 -13.32 -6.26 5.29
C GLU A 270 -12.12 -7.20 5.13
N VAL A 271 -11.75 -7.53 3.89
CA VAL A 271 -10.60 -8.40 3.60
C VAL A 271 -9.31 -7.75 4.08
N VAL A 272 -9.09 -6.46 3.82
CA VAL A 272 -7.92 -5.73 4.29
C VAL A 272 -7.84 -5.74 5.81
N ARG A 273 -8.95 -5.41 6.49
CA ARG A 273 -9.02 -5.42 7.96
C ARG A 273 -8.72 -6.80 8.54
N ARG A 274 -9.25 -7.86 7.92
CA ARG A 274 -8.99 -9.23 8.35
C ARG A 274 -7.52 -9.60 8.27
N ILE A 275 -6.87 -9.31 7.13
CA ILE A 275 -5.44 -9.55 6.93
C ILE A 275 -4.62 -8.74 7.93
N HIS A 276 -4.93 -7.45 8.11
CA HIS A 276 -4.24 -6.57 9.05
C HIS A 276 -4.37 -7.09 10.49
N THR A 277 -5.57 -7.44 10.92
CA THR A 277 -5.81 -7.99 12.26
C THR A 277 -5.09 -9.32 12.47
N ARG A 278 -5.14 -10.25 11.48
CA ARG A 278 -4.49 -11.56 11.57
C ARG A 278 -2.98 -11.46 11.64
N SER A 279 -2.39 -10.52 10.91
CA SER A 279 -0.94 -10.27 10.89
C SER A 279 -0.45 -9.40 12.06
N GLY A 280 -1.35 -8.91 12.91
CA GLY A 280 -1.00 -7.96 13.99
C GLY A 280 -0.46 -6.63 13.46
N GLY A 281 -0.82 -6.24 12.24
CA GLY A 281 -0.33 -5.01 11.58
C GLY A 281 1.13 -5.09 11.10
N ASN A 282 1.76 -6.27 11.18
CA ASN A 282 3.19 -6.43 10.86
C ASN A 282 3.46 -6.69 9.37
N PHE A 283 2.45 -6.62 8.53
CA PHE A 283 2.58 -6.98 7.12
C PHE A 283 2.02 -5.90 6.19
N PRO A 284 2.83 -5.42 5.21
CA PRO A 284 2.38 -4.38 4.27
C PRO A 284 1.22 -4.82 3.38
N ILE A 285 0.21 -3.97 3.27
CA ILE A 285 -1.01 -4.21 2.49
C ILE A 285 -1.21 -3.10 1.46
N ILE A 286 -1.36 -3.49 0.18
CA ILE A 286 -1.85 -2.59 -0.86
C ILE A 286 -3.35 -2.82 -1.00
N GLY A 287 -4.16 -1.87 -0.51
CA GLY A 287 -5.61 -1.94 -0.57
C GLY A 287 -6.15 -1.57 -1.95
N VAL A 288 -6.99 -2.42 -2.53
CA VAL A 288 -7.60 -2.18 -3.84
C VAL A 288 -8.99 -2.81 -3.93
N GLY A 289 -9.96 -2.02 -4.39
CA GLY A 289 -11.35 -2.43 -4.60
C GLY A 289 -12.33 -1.39 -4.06
N GLY A 290 -13.21 -0.88 -4.93
CA GLY A 290 -14.29 0.01 -4.56
C GLY A 290 -13.90 1.43 -4.13
N ILE A 291 -12.65 1.86 -4.24
CA ILE A 291 -12.24 3.22 -3.89
C ILE A 291 -12.77 4.18 -4.95
N MET A 292 -13.88 4.84 -4.65
CA MET A 292 -14.60 5.77 -5.53
C MET A 292 -14.47 7.23 -5.06
N THR A 293 -14.19 7.45 -3.78
CA THR A 293 -14.15 8.76 -3.11
C THR A 293 -12.92 8.85 -2.19
N PRO A 294 -12.56 10.04 -1.70
CA PRO A 294 -11.56 10.18 -0.63
C PRO A 294 -11.93 9.43 0.66
N ASP A 295 -13.22 9.37 1.00
CA ASP A 295 -13.69 8.66 2.20
C ASP A 295 -13.49 7.14 2.08
N ASP A 296 -13.71 6.56 0.89
CA ASP A 296 -13.40 5.15 0.64
C ASP A 296 -11.89 4.87 0.78
N ALA A 297 -11.06 5.80 0.30
CA ALA A 297 -9.61 5.71 0.44
C ALA A 297 -9.18 5.74 1.92
N LYS A 298 -9.78 6.62 2.71
CA LYS A 298 -9.56 6.69 4.16
C LYS A 298 -10.02 5.41 4.85
N ALA A 299 -11.22 4.93 4.57
CA ALA A 299 -11.74 3.68 5.15
C ALA A 299 -10.82 2.47 4.85
N MET A 300 -10.19 2.45 3.68
CA MET A 300 -9.25 1.41 3.30
C MET A 300 -7.93 1.52 4.08
N LEU A 301 -7.40 2.74 4.30
CA LEU A 301 -6.23 3.00 5.14
C LEU A 301 -6.53 2.69 6.62
N ASP A 302 -7.69 3.10 7.12
CA ASP A 302 -8.13 2.84 8.50
C ASP A 302 -8.37 1.32 8.75
N ALA A 303 -8.60 0.54 7.69
CA ALA A 303 -8.65 -0.92 7.76
C ALA A 303 -7.28 -1.57 7.85
N GLY A 304 -6.19 -0.82 7.68
CA GLY A 304 -4.82 -1.29 7.78
C GLY A 304 -4.07 -1.41 6.45
N ALA A 305 -4.56 -0.78 5.36
CA ALA A 305 -3.77 -0.67 4.14
C ALA A 305 -2.68 0.41 4.28
N ASP A 306 -1.46 0.13 3.81
CA ASP A 306 -0.35 1.09 3.75
C ASP A 306 -0.39 1.91 2.46
N LEU A 307 -0.78 1.27 1.38
CA LEU A 307 -0.89 1.84 0.04
C LEU A 307 -2.25 1.51 -0.57
N LEU A 308 -2.66 2.30 -1.55
CA LEU A 308 -3.95 2.18 -2.24
C LEU A 308 -3.74 1.97 -3.74
N GLN A 309 -4.63 1.22 -4.39
CA GLN A 309 -4.67 1.16 -5.84
C GLN A 309 -6.07 1.51 -6.38
N LEU A 310 -6.11 2.38 -7.37
CA LEU A 310 -7.34 2.79 -8.07
C LEU A 310 -7.49 2.06 -9.40
N TYR A 311 -8.73 1.72 -9.76
CA TYR A 311 -9.09 1.21 -11.09
C TYR A 311 -10.44 1.77 -11.54
N THR A 312 -11.56 1.18 -11.11
CA THR A 312 -12.91 1.59 -11.51
C THR A 312 -13.26 3.00 -11.03
N GLY A 313 -12.85 3.37 -9.81
CA GLY A 313 -13.01 4.72 -9.29
C GLY A 313 -12.34 5.77 -10.18
N TYR A 314 -11.12 5.48 -10.65
CA TYR A 314 -10.41 6.34 -11.60
C TYR A 314 -11.15 6.47 -12.95
N ILE A 315 -11.76 5.39 -13.46
CA ILE A 315 -12.56 5.42 -14.71
C ILE A 315 -13.81 6.29 -14.56
N TYR A 316 -14.52 6.21 -13.43
CA TYR A 316 -15.75 6.96 -13.18
C TYR A 316 -15.51 8.41 -12.80
N ASN A 317 -14.43 8.71 -12.07
CA ASN A 317 -14.16 10.02 -11.48
C ASN A 317 -13.01 10.78 -12.16
N GLY A 318 -12.22 10.08 -12.99
CA GLY A 318 -11.11 10.67 -13.75
C GLY A 318 -9.88 10.96 -12.91
N PRO A 319 -8.88 11.65 -13.51
CA PRO A 319 -7.59 11.89 -12.85
C PRO A 319 -7.68 12.81 -11.63
N GLY A 320 -8.77 13.58 -11.48
CA GLY A 320 -9.02 14.40 -10.30
C GLY A 320 -9.12 13.58 -9.01
N LEU A 321 -9.57 12.32 -9.08
CA LEU A 321 -9.74 11.47 -7.90
C LEU A 321 -8.42 11.28 -7.13
N VAL A 322 -7.30 11.05 -7.83
CA VAL A 322 -5.98 10.91 -7.20
C VAL A 322 -5.61 12.14 -6.39
N ARG A 323 -5.75 13.32 -7.02
CA ARG A 323 -5.49 14.61 -6.38
C ARG A 323 -6.41 14.83 -5.17
N ASP A 324 -7.70 14.53 -5.32
CA ASP A 324 -8.72 14.79 -4.30
C ASP A 324 -8.48 13.86 -3.07
N ILE A 325 -8.09 12.59 -3.28
CA ILE A 325 -7.65 11.69 -2.20
C ILE A 325 -6.40 12.25 -1.52
N CYS A 326 -5.35 12.59 -2.27
CA CYS A 326 -4.12 13.12 -1.68
C CYS A 326 -4.38 14.40 -0.85
N ARG A 327 -5.25 15.31 -1.32
CA ARG A 327 -5.62 16.52 -0.57
C ARG A 327 -6.37 16.21 0.71
N ALA A 328 -7.29 15.25 0.69
CA ALA A 328 -8.01 14.82 1.87
C ALA A 328 -7.05 14.23 2.92
N LEU A 329 -6.10 13.40 2.49
CA LEU A 329 -5.10 12.81 3.38
C LEU A 329 -4.15 13.87 3.99
N VAL A 330 -3.80 14.92 3.23
CA VAL A 330 -3.02 16.05 3.76
C VAL A 330 -3.82 16.81 4.81
N ALA A 331 -5.09 17.15 4.51
CA ALA A 331 -5.95 17.86 5.46
C ALA A 331 -6.16 17.07 6.77
N ASP A 332 -6.34 15.74 6.68
CA ASP A 332 -6.44 14.88 7.86
C ASP A 332 -5.13 14.87 8.68
N ALA A 333 -3.97 14.81 8.02
CA ALA A 333 -2.69 14.83 8.70
C ALA A 333 -2.41 16.18 9.38
N GLU A 334 -2.77 17.29 8.74
CA GLU A 334 -2.66 18.63 9.30
C GLU A 334 -3.60 18.82 10.50
N ALA A 335 -4.83 18.31 10.43
CA ALA A 335 -5.79 18.34 11.53
C ALA A 335 -5.27 17.56 12.76
N LYS A 336 -4.78 16.33 12.55
CA LYS A 336 -4.19 15.51 13.62
C LYS A 336 -2.98 16.20 14.26
N ALA A 337 -2.08 16.77 13.47
CA ALA A 337 -0.92 17.50 13.98
C ALA A 337 -1.32 18.75 14.78
N ALA A 338 -2.39 19.44 14.40
CA ALA A 338 -2.92 20.58 15.14
C ALA A 338 -3.55 20.14 16.48
N GLU A 339 -4.29 19.04 16.51
CA GLU A 339 -4.85 18.46 17.72
C GLU A 339 -3.76 17.99 18.70
N GLU A 340 -2.74 17.29 18.20
CA GLU A 340 -1.59 16.85 19.01
C GLU A 340 -0.83 18.05 19.61
N LYS A 341 -0.63 19.09 18.83
CA LYS A 341 0.01 20.33 19.30
C LYS A 341 -0.83 21.05 20.36
N ALA A 342 -2.14 21.09 20.19
CA ALA A 342 -3.05 21.68 21.16
C ALA A 342 -3.07 20.87 22.47
N ALA A 343 -3.10 19.54 22.39
CA ALA A 343 -3.04 18.65 23.54
C ALA A 343 -1.71 18.78 24.30
N ALA A 344 -0.57 18.85 23.56
CA ALA A 344 0.74 19.08 24.18
C ALA A 344 0.83 20.45 24.89
N ALA A 345 0.26 21.50 24.28
CA ALA A 345 0.21 22.83 24.90
C ALA A 345 -0.64 22.85 26.19
N GLN A 346 -1.77 22.14 26.20
CA GLN A 346 -2.60 22.00 27.41
C GLN A 346 -1.86 21.22 28.50
N ALA A 347 -1.23 20.09 28.19
CA ALA A 347 -0.44 19.32 29.14
C ALA A 347 0.72 20.13 29.75
N THR A 348 1.35 21.00 28.95
CA THR A 348 2.41 21.89 29.45
C THR A 348 1.87 23.01 30.34
N ALA A 349 0.64 23.48 30.09
CA ALA A 349 0.00 24.51 30.90
C ALA A 349 -0.51 23.96 32.25
N GLU A 350 -0.86 22.69 32.34
CA GLU A 350 -1.33 22.03 33.58
C GLU A 350 -0.18 21.63 34.52
N GLN A 351 1.04 21.41 34.03
CA GLN A 351 2.19 21.03 34.84
C GLN A 351 2.55 22.04 35.98
N PRO A 352 2.56 23.37 35.77
CA PRO A 352 2.84 24.31 36.82
C PRO A 352 1.74 24.36 37.89
N ALA A 353 0.47 24.14 37.54
CA ALA A 353 -0.64 24.10 38.46
C ALA A 353 -0.56 22.90 39.41
N VAL A 354 -0.16 21.73 38.88
CA VAL A 354 0.02 20.51 39.70
C VAL A 354 1.24 20.65 40.63
N GLN A 355 2.32 21.27 40.18
CA GLN A 355 3.49 21.53 41.02
C GLN A 355 3.21 22.56 42.13
N GLN A 356 2.41 23.60 41.85
CA GLN A 356 1.99 24.55 42.87
C GLN A 356 1.04 23.89 43.89
N ALA A 357 0.09 23.07 43.44
CA ALA A 357 -0.79 22.36 44.36
C ALA A 357 -0.05 21.34 45.27
N ALA A 358 0.97 20.66 44.71
CA ALA A 358 1.83 19.77 45.45
C ALA A 358 2.72 20.52 46.48
N ALA A 359 3.22 21.71 46.11
CA ALA A 359 4.01 22.58 47.00
C ALA A 359 3.14 23.16 48.14
N GLU A 360 1.89 23.52 47.88
CA GLU A 360 0.95 23.99 48.94
C GLU A 360 0.52 22.88 49.88
N GLN A 361 0.40 21.63 49.42
CA GLN A 361 0.12 20.48 50.29
C GLN A 361 1.33 20.15 51.18
N THR A 362 2.55 20.20 50.67
CA THR A 362 3.77 19.99 51.47
C THR A 362 4.01 21.10 52.50
N ALA A 363 3.60 22.35 52.19
CA ALA A 363 3.67 23.45 53.14
C ALA A 363 2.65 23.38 54.30
N LYS A 364 1.54 22.67 54.12
CA LYS A 364 0.50 22.45 55.15
C LYS A 364 0.81 21.28 56.10
N GLU A 365 1.75 20.42 55.76
CA GLU A 365 2.15 19.25 56.54
C GLU A 365 3.43 19.46 57.39
N GLN A 366 4.01 20.67 57.43
CA GLN A 366 5.10 20.95 58.36
C GLN A 366 4.57 21.13 59.79
N PRO A 367 4.96 20.30 60.78
CA PRO A 367 4.60 20.49 62.16
C PRO A 367 5.26 21.74 62.72
N ALA A 368 4.51 22.44 63.60
CA ALA A 368 4.95 23.66 64.28
C ALA A 368 6.25 23.45 65.07
N PRO A 369 7.14 24.45 65.19
CA PRO A 369 8.38 24.32 65.91
C PRO A 369 8.15 24.14 67.39
N GLN A 370 8.65 23.04 67.95
CA GLN A 370 8.75 22.83 69.37
C GLN A 370 9.83 23.71 69.98
N SER A 371 9.45 24.44 71.00
CA SER A 371 10.24 25.39 71.79
C SER A 371 11.43 24.72 72.46
N ALA A 372 12.51 25.49 72.49
CA ALA A 372 13.79 25.22 73.11
C ALA A 372 13.69 24.92 74.60
N GLU A 373 14.40 23.93 75.08
CA GLU A 373 14.85 23.81 76.47
C GLU A 373 16.38 23.54 76.51
N THR A 374 17.00 24.17 77.45
CA THR A 374 18.37 24.49 77.74
C THR A 374 19.24 23.28 78.08
N GLN A 375 20.53 23.50 77.87
CA GLN A 375 21.78 22.76 78.11
C GLN A 375 21.90 22.09 79.51
N PRO A 376 22.93 21.17 79.75
CA PRO A 376 24.31 21.61 79.89
C PRO A 376 25.42 20.64 79.31
N GLU A 377 26.59 21.21 79.32
CA GLU A 377 27.96 20.80 78.92
C GLU A 377 28.51 19.50 79.49
N ALA A 378 29.45 18.97 78.83
CA ALA A 378 30.82 18.47 79.17
C ALA A 378 31.13 17.18 78.35
N GLU A 379 32.25 16.88 77.80
CA GLU A 379 33.66 17.20 77.89
C GLU A 379 34.43 16.24 76.95
N ASN A 380 35.40 16.78 76.30
CA ASN A 380 36.67 16.14 75.81
C ASN A 380 36.74 14.73 75.26
N ALA A 381 37.23 14.57 74.05
CA ALA A 381 38.56 14.02 73.74
C ALA A 381 38.84 13.86 72.23
N GLU A 382 39.87 14.45 71.80
CA GLU A 382 40.62 14.29 70.53
C GLU A 382 41.46 13.00 70.55
N PRO A 383 42.32 12.68 69.49
CA PRO A 383 42.07 12.52 68.08
C PRO A 383 42.80 11.27 67.45
N ALA A 384 42.52 11.07 66.17
CA ALA A 384 43.42 10.54 65.10
C ALA A 384 44.06 9.14 65.22
N PRO A 385 44.75 8.60 64.16
CA PRO A 385 44.76 9.01 62.76
C PRO A 385 44.60 7.85 61.69
N ALA A 386 44.64 8.30 60.49
CA ALA A 386 44.83 7.67 59.18
C ALA A 386 45.54 6.31 59.09
N GLU A 387 45.12 5.51 58.08
CA GLU A 387 46.05 4.94 57.13
C GLU A 387 45.40 4.54 55.80
N SER A 388 45.98 5.06 54.80
CA SER A 388 46.06 4.79 53.36
C SER A 388 46.30 3.33 53.03
N ARG A 389 45.82 2.88 51.90
CA ARG A 389 46.59 2.15 50.86
C ARG A 389 45.75 1.80 49.64
N THR A 390 46.09 2.38 48.52
CA THR A 390 46.06 1.89 47.14
C THR A 390 47.42 1.23 46.88
N PRO A 391 47.72 0.64 45.68
CA PRO A 391 47.03 -0.21 44.69
C PRO A 391 47.88 -1.46 44.26
N ALA A 392 47.41 -2.25 43.31
CA ALA A 392 48.21 -3.01 42.32
C ALA A 392 47.24 -3.78 41.40
N GLN A 393 47.17 -3.51 40.12
CA GLN A 393 47.95 -3.91 38.94
C GLN A 393 48.38 -5.38 38.90
N SER A 394 47.86 -6.10 37.86
CA SER A 394 48.64 -6.84 36.85
C SER A 394 47.72 -7.67 35.93
N GLY A 395 47.79 -7.41 34.63
CA GLY A 395 47.57 -8.44 33.60
C GLY A 395 48.92 -9.18 33.39
N PRO A 396 49.23 -9.87 32.28
CA PRO A 396 48.47 -10.20 31.09
C PRO A 396 48.64 -11.68 30.60
N ASP A 397 48.37 -11.90 29.36
CA ASP A 397 48.84 -12.94 28.40
C ASP A 397 47.91 -14.12 28.10
N SER A 398 47.48 -14.10 26.84
CA SER A 398 47.99 -14.85 25.66
C SER A 398 47.45 -16.28 25.54
N GLU A 399 46.76 -16.59 24.48
CA GLU A 399 47.25 -17.35 23.32
C GLU A 399 46.06 -17.83 22.44
N GLN A 400 46.14 -17.47 21.19
CA GLN A 400 45.62 -18.29 20.09
C GLN A 400 46.58 -19.48 19.90
N PRO A 401 46.28 -20.59 19.17
CA PRO A 401 45.88 -20.56 17.76
C PRO A 401 44.99 -21.72 17.26
N GLU A 402 44.48 -21.49 16.04
CA GLU A 402 44.35 -22.40 14.88
C GLU A 402 43.71 -23.79 15.02
N SER A 403 42.64 -24.00 14.27
CA SER A 403 42.58 -24.86 13.06
C SER A 403 41.24 -24.68 12.35
#